data_322a522e2bed752f5dd8ff0c332d90cb
#
_entry.id   322a522e2bed752f5dd8ff0c332d90cb
#
_cell.length_a   1.000
_cell.length_b   1.000
_cell.length_c   1.000
_cell.angle_alpha   90.00
_cell.angle_beta   90.00
_cell.angle_gamma   90.00
#
_symmetry.space_group_name_H-M   'P 1'
#
loop_
_entity.id
_entity.type
_entity.pdbx_description
1 polymer ?
#
loop_
_entity_poly.entity_id
_entity_poly.type
_entity_poly.pdbx_seq_one_letter_code
_entity_poly.pdbx_strand_id
1 'polypeptide(L)'
;GQGERQSATASGQPAGKVMGASGAPGGVQLIRLPNLGASDDTRADENNDSPRGKLLLDGSNVSRAVQDVRRSLGTDLTDRWELDDDANRGRFLLRPYKPMYISFMDWTTSLNGTPGTPNPLNTTDAGNASLANQGRRAETTFQISFKSKVAENLFGDNGDLWVGYTQRSMWQIYTQQLSRPFRETNYEPEVMAVFRTNYRLGGWHGRLASVSLNHHSNGRSLPLSRSWNRIIFQAGLERERWTLLLRPWWRIPENAKDDDNPDISNFYGRGEAVAIYRHGGHEWALTVRHSLRLNPSRGSVGLEHAFPISSYLKAHINLFHGYGASLIDYNHRQTRIGIGVSLTQWL
;
A
#
# COMPACT_ATOMS: atom_id res chain seq x y z
N GLY A 1 66.85 -10.70 30.63
CA GLY A 1 67.33 -11.65 29.73
C GLY A 1 66.50 -11.53 28.45
N GLN A 2 67.07 -10.97 27.46
CA GLN A 2 67.65 -11.55 26.24
C GLN A 2 66.57 -12.39 25.52
N GLY A 3 66.12 -12.02 24.36
CA GLY A 3 66.68 -11.93 23.03
C GLY A 3 65.92 -12.97 22.24
N GLU A 4 65.60 -12.96 21.04
CA GLU A 4 66.28 -12.56 19.82
C GLU A 4 65.29 -12.53 18.65
N ARG A 5 65.61 -11.74 17.68
CA ARG A 5 65.05 -11.60 16.32
C ARG A 5 65.43 -12.82 15.47
N GLN A 6 64.63 -13.02 14.41
CA GLN A 6 65.11 -13.30 13.00
C GLN A 6 63.81 -13.45 12.17
N SER A 7 63.48 -12.62 11.23
CA SER A 7 64.02 -12.23 9.89
C SER A 7 63.96 -13.31 8.81
N ALA A 8 63.07 -12.98 7.83
CA ALA A 8 63.17 -13.09 6.38
C ALA A 8 63.37 -14.48 5.74
N THR A 9 62.66 -14.81 4.71
CA THR A 9 63.06 -14.60 3.31
C THR A 9 62.00 -14.97 2.31
N ALA A 10 62.02 -14.22 1.24
CA ALA A 10 61.18 -14.32 0.03
C ALA A 10 61.67 -15.42 -0.92
N SER A 11 60.82 -15.87 -1.80
CA SER A 11 61.01 -16.27 -3.21
C SER A 11 59.81 -17.12 -3.63
N GLY A 12 59.17 -17.05 -4.78
CA GLY A 12 59.50 -16.51 -6.06
C GLY A 12 58.28 -16.78 -6.96
N GLN A 13 58.04 -15.86 -7.82
CA GLN A 13 57.18 -16.08 -8.98
C GLN A 13 57.82 -17.01 -10.00
N PRO A 14 57.07 -17.60 -10.91
CA PRO A 14 57.27 -17.18 -12.29
C PRO A 14 56.02 -16.81 -13.07
N ALA A 15 56.27 -15.89 -13.97
CA ALA A 15 55.36 -15.33 -14.95
C ALA A 15 54.95 -16.34 -16.04
N GLY A 16 53.75 -16.19 -16.54
CA GLY A 16 53.23 -16.94 -17.69
C GLY A 16 52.10 -16.22 -18.43
N LYS A 17 52.53 -15.49 -19.45
CA LYS A 17 51.86 -15.14 -20.72
C LYS A 17 50.52 -14.43 -20.72
N VAL A 18 50.57 -13.19 -21.14
CA VAL A 18 49.57 -12.36 -21.80
C VAL A 18 49.06 -13.04 -23.07
N MET A 19 47.76 -13.14 -23.25
CA MET A 19 47.11 -13.06 -24.56
C MET A 19 45.85 -12.18 -24.41
N GLY A 20 45.89 -11.06 -25.13
CA GLY A 20 44.79 -10.11 -25.21
C GLY A 20 43.67 -10.67 -26.10
N ALA A 21 42.45 -10.29 -25.71
CA ALA A 21 41.34 -10.19 -26.62
C ALA A 21 40.45 -9.05 -26.16
N SER A 22 40.38 -8.03 -26.98
CA SER A 22 39.47 -6.91 -26.94
C SER A 22 38.02 -7.39 -27.05
N GLY A 23 37.14 -6.97 -26.17
CA GLY A 23 35.71 -7.17 -26.27
C GLY A 23 34.98 -5.94 -25.77
N ALA A 24 34.38 -5.23 -26.67
CA ALA A 24 33.63 -4.02 -26.47
C ALA A 24 32.34 -4.27 -25.64
N PRO A 25 31.74 -3.21 -25.06
CA PRO A 25 30.58 -3.33 -24.16
C PRO A 25 29.31 -3.74 -24.88
N GLY A 26 28.58 -4.67 -24.31
CA GLY A 26 27.31 -5.19 -24.83
C GLY A 26 26.25 -4.11 -24.92
N GLY A 27 25.90 -3.77 -26.16
CA GLY A 27 24.79 -2.90 -26.48
C GLY A 27 23.46 -3.60 -26.21
N VAL A 28 22.52 -2.81 -25.72
CA VAL A 28 21.11 -3.16 -25.61
C VAL A 28 20.58 -3.57 -26.98
N GLN A 29 20.17 -4.82 -27.14
CA GLN A 29 19.48 -5.27 -28.34
C GLN A 29 18.05 -4.70 -28.35
N LEU A 30 17.84 -3.72 -29.21
CA LEU A 30 16.49 -3.29 -29.63
C LEU A 30 15.87 -4.41 -30.47
N ILE A 31 14.75 -4.95 -30.02
CA ILE A 31 13.93 -5.87 -30.80
C ILE A 31 13.39 -5.10 -32.00
N ARG A 32 13.88 -5.40 -33.20
CA ARG A 32 13.31 -4.92 -34.46
C ARG A 32 11.97 -5.62 -34.71
N LEU A 33 10.90 -4.85 -34.79
CA LEU A 33 9.63 -5.30 -35.33
C LEU A 33 9.79 -5.50 -36.86
N PRO A 34 9.23 -6.57 -37.43
CA PRO A 34 9.29 -6.78 -38.89
C PRO A 34 8.41 -5.78 -39.64
N ASN A 35 8.97 -5.25 -40.75
CA ASN A 35 8.28 -4.41 -41.72
C ASN A 35 7.14 -5.17 -42.37
N LEU A 36 5.93 -4.62 -42.33
CA LEU A 36 4.80 -5.03 -43.17
C LEU A 36 4.91 -4.29 -44.48
N GLY A 37 5.49 -4.96 -45.48
CA GLY A 37 5.41 -4.57 -46.86
C GLY A 37 4.07 -4.99 -47.45
N ALA A 38 3.44 -4.08 -48.18
CA ALA A 38 2.25 -4.32 -48.98
C ALA A 38 2.57 -5.18 -50.21
N SER A 39 1.73 -6.19 -50.47
CA SER A 39 1.47 -6.67 -51.86
C SER A 39 0.06 -7.25 -51.94
N ASP A 40 -0.71 -6.68 -52.86
CA ASP A 40 -1.93 -7.24 -53.41
C ASP A 40 -1.72 -8.68 -53.90
N ASP A 41 -2.62 -9.57 -53.62
CA ASP A 41 -3.28 -10.40 -54.61
C ASP A 41 -4.48 -11.20 -54.06
N THR A 42 -5.53 -11.17 -54.81
CA THR A 42 -6.79 -11.88 -54.69
C THR A 42 -6.63 -13.40 -54.82
N ARG A 43 -7.21 -14.19 -53.89
CA ARG A 43 -8.03 -15.38 -54.17
C ARG A 43 -8.63 -15.98 -52.90
N ALA A 44 -9.92 -16.26 -53.00
CA ALA A 44 -10.70 -16.99 -52.02
C ALA A 44 -10.21 -18.44 -51.88
N ASP A 45 -10.16 -18.94 -50.65
CA ASP A 45 -10.58 -20.31 -50.34
C ASP A 45 -10.90 -20.48 -48.82
N GLU A 46 -11.88 -21.30 -48.57
CA GLU A 46 -12.62 -21.54 -47.35
C GLU A 46 -11.84 -22.33 -46.30
N ASN A 47 -12.32 -22.16 -45.05
CA ASN A 47 -12.19 -23.04 -43.89
C ASN A 47 -10.80 -23.26 -43.29
N ASN A 48 -10.52 -22.49 -42.24
CA ASN A 48 -9.89 -23.07 -41.08
C ASN A 48 -10.24 -22.27 -39.79
N ASP A 49 -11.20 -22.80 -39.03
CA ASP A 49 -11.58 -22.34 -37.71
C ASP A 49 -10.46 -22.69 -36.74
N SER A 50 -9.61 -21.72 -36.40
CA SER A 50 -8.74 -21.74 -35.24
C SER A 50 -8.84 -20.39 -34.56
N PRO A 51 -9.22 -20.35 -33.25
CA PRO A 51 -9.31 -19.09 -32.53
C PRO A 51 -7.91 -18.61 -32.13
N ARG A 52 -7.16 -18.07 -33.10
CA ARG A 52 -6.02 -17.22 -32.80
C ARG A 52 -6.56 -15.85 -32.41
N GLY A 53 -6.54 -15.60 -31.09
CA GLY A 53 -7.02 -14.38 -30.48
C GLY A 53 -6.49 -13.13 -31.19
N LYS A 54 -7.37 -12.43 -31.85
CA LYS A 54 -7.19 -11.03 -32.19
C LYS A 54 -7.24 -10.22 -30.88
N LEU A 55 -6.08 -9.98 -30.29
CA LEU A 55 -5.93 -8.90 -29.31
C LEU A 55 -5.94 -7.57 -30.05
N LEU A 56 -7.07 -7.29 -30.70
CA LEU A 56 -7.36 -5.96 -31.21
C LEU A 56 -7.90 -5.17 -30.04
N LEU A 57 -7.19 -4.13 -29.65
CA LEU A 57 -7.73 -3.04 -28.84
C LEU A 57 -8.79 -2.34 -29.68
N ASP A 58 -9.94 -2.97 -29.86
CA ASP A 58 -11.12 -2.36 -30.44
C ASP A 58 -11.61 -1.29 -29.45
N GLY A 59 -11.89 -0.10 -29.93
CA GLY A 59 -12.38 1.01 -29.13
C GLY A 59 -13.61 0.66 -28.27
N SER A 60 -14.39 -0.34 -28.69
CA SER A 60 -15.51 -0.88 -27.89
C SER A 60 -15.03 -1.65 -26.65
N ASN A 61 -13.91 -2.36 -26.74
CA ASN A 61 -13.34 -3.11 -25.61
C ASN A 61 -12.63 -2.16 -24.62
N VAL A 62 -11.99 -1.11 -25.13
CA VAL A 62 -11.41 -0.05 -24.29
C VAL A 62 -12.54 0.72 -23.58
N SER A 63 -13.63 1.03 -24.28
CA SER A 63 -14.79 1.70 -23.68
C SER A 63 -15.48 0.85 -22.62
N ARG A 64 -15.59 -0.48 -22.83
CA ARG A 64 -16.12 -1.42 -21.82
C ARG A 64 -15.17 -1.51 -20.62
N ALA A 65 -13.87 -1.69 -20.85
CA ALA A 65 -12.89 -1.72 -19.77
C ALA A 65 -12.89 -0.42 -18.96
N VAL A 66 -13.03 0.73 -19.60
CA VAL A 66 -13.17 2.04 -18.93
C VAL A 66 -14.49 2.14 -18.17
N GLN A 67 -15.60 1.63 -18.73
CA GLN A 67 -16.88 1.58 -18.02
C GLN A 67 -16.84 0.60 -16.84
N ASP A 68 -16.17 -0.54 -16.99
CA ASP A 68 -15.99 -1.52 -15.91
C ASP A 68 -15.09 -0.97 -14.81
N VAL A 69 -14.04 -0.22 -15.17
CA VAL A 69 -13.24 0.54 -14.19
C VAL A 69 -14.10 1.62 -13.52
N ARG A 70 -14.93 2.36 -14.26
CA ARG A 70 -15.85 3.36 -13.68
C ARG A 70 -16.87 2.73 -12.73
N ARG A 71 -17.44 1.58 -13.09
CA ARG A 71 -18.32 0.81 -12.19
C ARG A 71 -17.56 0.22 -11.02
N SER A 72 -16.28 -0.17 -11.20
CA SER A 72 -15.42 -0.67 -10.12
C SER A 72 -14.97 0.40 -9.13
N LEU A 73 -15.05 1.66 -9.54
CA LEU A 73 -14.90 2.81 -8.65
C LEU A 73 -16.16 3.07 -7.83
N GLY A 74 -16.94 2.03 -7.55
CA GLY A 74 -18.24 2.01 -6.89
C GLY A 74 -18.48 3.21 -5.98
N THR A 75 -19.73 3.67 -5.98
CA THR A 75 -20.12 4.88 -5.23
C THR A 75 -20.66 4.56 -3.83
N ASP A 76 -20.77 3.29 -3.46
CA ASP A 76 -21.27 2.83 -2.17
C ASP A 76 -20.59 1.51 -1.74
N LEU A 77 -20.94 1.00 -0.56
CA LEU A 77 -20.38 -0.26 -0.04
C LEU A 77 -20.79 -1.46 -0.87
N THR A 78 -22.00 -1.45 -1.44
CA THR A 78 -22.51 -2.54 -2.26
C THR A 78 -21.65 -2.72 -3.51
N ASP A 79 -21.44 -1.66 -4.25
CA ASP A 79 -20.58 -1.68 -5.44
C ASP A 79 -19.12 -1.98 -5.09
N ARG A 80 -18.63 -1.40 -4.00
CA ARG A 80 -17.21 -1.51 -3.58
C ARG A 80 -16.87 -2.92 -3.12
N TRP A 81 -17.81 -3.63 -2.52
CA TRP A 81 -17.62 -4.95 -1.94
C TRP A 81 -18.42 -6.03 -2.64
N GLU A 82 -19.16 -5.66 -3.72
CA GLU A 82 -19.99 -6.60 -4.49
C GLU A 82 -20.96 -7.39 -3.59
N LEU A 83 -21.70 -6.63 -2.75
CA LEU A 83 -22.54 -7.22 -1.73
C LEU A 83 -23.87 -7.76 -2.28
N ASP A 84 -24.32 -7.35 -3.45
CA ASP A 84 -25.50 -7.81 -4.12
C ASP A 84 -25.14 -8.51 -5.46
N ASP A 85 -26.00 -9.38 -5.94
CA ASP A 85 -25.74 -10.20 -7.14
C ASP A 85 -25.50 -9.33 -8.40
N ASP A 86 -26.24 -8.23 -8.53
CA ASP A 86 -26.10 -7.29 -9.67
C ASP A 86 -24.74 -6.54 -9.61
N ALA A 87 -24.14 -6.40 -8.43
CA ALA A 87 -22.83 -5.79 -8.24
C ALA A 87 -21.68 -6.80 -8.43
N ASN A 88 -21.98 -8.10 -8.47
CA ASN A 88 -20.98 -9.16 -8.59
C ASN A 88 -20.29 -9.13 -9.96
N ARG A 89 -18.95 -9.07 -9.94
CA ARG A 89 -18.09 -9.03 -11.15
C ARG A 89 -17.25 -10.28 -11.31
N GLY A 90 -17.49 -11.28 -10.46
CA GLY A 90 -16.76 -12.54 -10.46
C GLY A 90 -15.45 -12.52 -9.68
N ARG A 91 -14.70 -13.60 -9.78
CA ARG A 91 -13.48 -13.87 -8.99
C ARG A 91 -12.21 -13.50 -9.73
N PHE A 92 -11.10 -13.35 -8.98
CA PHE A 92 -9.75 -13.14 -9.48
C PHE A 92 -9.53 -11.86 -10.30
N LEU A 93 -10.38 -10.84 -10.11
CA LEU A 93 -10.21 -9.52 -10.69
C LEU A 93 -9.66 -8.56 -9.63
N LEU A 94 -8.72 -7.72 -10.02
CA LEU A 94 -8.18 -6.67 -9.14
C LEU A 94 -9.17 -5.52 -9.02
N ARG A 95 -9.43 -5.11 -7.80
CA ARG A 95 -10.32 -3.99 -7.46
C ARG A 95 -9.62 -3.04 -6.50
N PRO A 96 -9.95 -1.76 -6.52
CA PRO A 96 -9.48 -0.82 -5.51
C PRO A 96 -9.94 -1.25 -4.11
N TYR A 97 -9.06 -1.08 -3.11
CA TYR A 97 -9.37 -1.42 -1.71
C TYR A 97 -9.40 -0.19 -0.82
N LYS A 98 -8.26 0.41 -0.52
CA LYS A 98 -8.13 1.69 0.17
C LYS A 98 -7.77 2.77 -0.86
N PRO A 99 -7.71 4.06 -0.52
CA PRO A 99 -7.32 5.10 -1.44
C PRO A 99 -5.98 4.84 -2.13
N MET A 100 -5.93 5.07 -3.45
CA MET A 100 -4.68 5.04 -4.22
C MET A 100 -4.33 6.46 -4.63
N TYR A 101 -3.21 6.96 -4.12
CA TYR A 101 -2.79 8.35 -4.33
C TYR A 101 -1.27 8.49 -4.37
N ILE A 102 -0.83 9.62 -4.89
CA ILE A 102 0.52 10.15 -4.74
C ILE A 102 0.44 11.57 -4.23
N SER A 103 0.96 11.84 -3.04
CA SER A 103 1.20 13.19 -2.52
C SER A 103 2.59 13.62 -2.99
N PHE A 104 2.65 14.54 -3.92
CA PHE A 104 3.92 15.06 -4.44
C PHE A 104 4.74 15.73 -3.33
N MET A 105 4.06 16.43 -2.44
CA MET A 105 4.62 16.99 -1.24
C MET A 105 3.79 16.61 -0.03
N ASP A 106 4.42 15.90 0.90
CA ASP A 106 3.88 15.51 2.20
C ASP A 106 4.84 16.07 3.26
N TRP A 107 4.46 17.17 3.88
CA TRP A 107 5.28 17.89 4.85
C TRP A 107 4.94 17.48 6.27
N THR A 108 5.96 17.29 7.11
CA THR A 108 5.80 16.98 8.54
C THR A 108 6.36 18.07 9.45
N THR A 109 5.71 18.28 10.59
CA THR A 109 6.21 19.18 11.64
C THR A 109 7.48 18.65 12.30
N SER A 110 7.66 17.31 12.33
CA SER A 110 8.77 16.67 13.03
C SER A 110 9.13 15.34 12.35
N LEU A 111 10.37 15.23 11.88
CA LEU A 111 10.93 13.94 11.48
C LEU A 111 11.31 13.14 12.73
N ASN A 112 11.09 11.83 12.70
CA ASN A 112 11.53 10.93 13.75
C ASN A 112 13.04 10.68 13.61
N GLY A 113 13.81 11.36 14.44
CA GLY A 113 15.27 11.26 14.46
C GLY A 113 15.81 10.02 15.12
N THR A 114 15.02 9.45 16.01
CA THR A 114 15.41 8.32 16.84
C THR A 114 14.27 7.31 16.95
N PRO A 115 13.95 6.60 15.83
CA PRO A 115 12.88 5.62 15.86
C PRO A 115 13.25 4.48 16.81
N GLY A 116 12.57 4.38 17.93
CA GLY A 116 12.80 3.40 18.99
C GLY A 116 11.60 2.54 19.28
N THR A 117 11.80 1.50 20.06
CA THR A 117 10.80 0.57 20.57
C THR A 117 11.27 0.03 21.92
N PRO A 118 10.37 -0.45 22.81
CA PRO A 118 10.77 -1.11 24.05
C PRO A 118 11.54 -2.41 23.87
N ASN A 119 11.51 -3.03 22.68
CA ASN A 119 12.32 -4.21 22.40
C ASN A 119 13.80 -3.83 22.35
N PRO A 120 14.68 -4.37 23.23
CA PRO A 120 16.09 -3.99 23.28
C PRO A 120 16.88 -4.36 22.01
N LEU A 121 16.40 -5.31 21.20
CA LEU A 121 16.99 -5.67 19.92
C LEU A 121 16.69 -4.66 18.80
N ASN A 122 15.69 -3.80 19.00
CA ASN A 122 15.23 -2.77 18.07
C ASN A 122 15.57 -1.35 18.55
N THR A 123 16.61 -1.19 19.33
CA THR A 123 17.09 0.13 19.74
C THR A 123 17.73 0.86 18.58
N THR A 124 17.64 2.17 18.61
CA THR A 124 18.17 3.05 17.54
C THR A 124 19.67 2.90 17.44
N ASP A 125 20.15 2.57 16.25
CA ASP A 125 21.56 2.66 15.95
C ASP A 125 21.89 4.02 15.30
N ALA A 126 23.13 4.49 15.50
CA ALA A 126 23.64 5.77 15.00
C ALA A 126 23.51 5.95 13.47
N GLY A 127 23.40 4.86 12.70
CA GLY A 127 23.19 4.88 11.25
C GLY A 127 21.88 5.54 10.80
N ASN A 128 20.84 5.51 11.63
CA ASN A 128 19.56 6.17 11.33
C ASN A 128 19.49 7.63 11.78
N ALA A 129 20.31 8.03 12.71
CA ALA A 129 20.47 9.42 13.07
C ALA A 129 20.85 10.29 11.85
N SER A 130 21.51 9.72 10.83
CA SER A 130 21.86 10.44 9.63
C SER A 130 20.64 10.79 8.76
N LEU A 131 19.67 9.88 8.58
CA LEU A 131 18.47 10.16 7.81
C LEU A 131 17.58 11.19 8.53
N ALA A 132 17.47 11.09 9.85
CA ALA A 132 16.73 12.02 10.67
C ALA A 132 17.34 13.41 10.74
N ASN A 133 18.67 13.49 10.77
CA ASN A 133 19.40 14.75 10.84
C ASN A 133 19.58 15.41 9.46
N GLN A 134 19.57 14.64 8.38
CA GLN A 134 19.80 15.11 7.01
C GLN A 134 18.55 15.02 6.13
N GLY A 135 17.53 14.24 6.52
CA GLY A 135 16.26 14.13 5.83
C GLY A 135 15.50 15.47 5.86
N ARG A 136 14.71 15.73 4.82
CA ARG A 136 13.85 16.89 4.75
C ARG A 136 12.49 16.59 5.35
N ARG A 137 11.83 17.59 5.92
CA ARG A 137 10.46 17.50 6.41
C ARG A 137 9.43 17.29 5.29
N ALA A 138 9.80 17.60 4.04
CA ALA A 138 8.99 17.32 2.86
C ALA A 138 9.47 16.04 2.20
N GLU A 139 8.54 15.15 1.90
CA GLU A 139 8.76 13.90 1.17
C GLU A 139 7.61 13.65 0.20
N THR A 140 7.77 12.73 -0.73
CA THR A 140 6.67 12.22 -1.54
C THR A 140 6.11 10.97 -0.87
N THR A 141 4.79 10.92 -0.68
CA THR A 141 4.12 9.73 -0.13
C THR A 141 3.17 9.18 -1.19
N PHE A 142 3.21 7.87 -1.42
CA PHE A 142 2.22 7.22 -2.27
C PHE A 142 1.65 5.96 -1.62
N GLN A 143 0.42 5.66 -1.96
CA GLN A 143 -0.28 4.46 -1.53
C GLN A 143 -0.87 3.73 -2.73
N ILE A 144 -0.62 2.42 -2.78
CA ILE A 144 -1.23 1.48 -3.72
C ILE A 144 -2.04 0.51 -2.88
N SER A 145 -3.30 0.28 -3.25
CA SER A 145 -4.16 -0.63 -2.51
C SER A 145 -5.17 -1.31 -3.43
N PHE A 146 -5.20 -2.62 -3.40
CA PHE A 146 -6.11 -3.43 -4.18
C PHE A 146 -6.57 -4.65 -3.39
N LYS A 147 -7.67 -5.24 -3.84
CA LYS A 147 -8.22 -6.50 -3.35
C LYS A 147 -8.73 -7.35 -4.51
N SER A 148 -8.89 -8.64 -4.26
CA SER A 148 -9.50 -9.58 -5.20
C SER A 148 -10.36 -10.58 -4.47
N LYS A 149 -11.54 -10.86 -5.00
CA LYS A 149 -12.42 -11.92 -4.52
C LYS A 149 -11.85 -13.27 -4.99
N VAL A 150 -11.64 -14.20 -4.07
CA VAL A 150 -11.06 -15.51 -4.39
C VAL A 150 -12.05 -16.66 -4.23
N ALA A 151 -13.07 -16.50 -3.38
CA ALA A 151 -14.18 -17.42 -3.25
C ALA A 151 -15.46 -16.65 -2.91
N GLU A 152 -16.60 -17.26 -3.23
CA GLU A 152 -17.94 -16.69 -3.06
C GLU A 152 -18.84 -17.66 -2.33
N ASN A 153 -19.80 -17.11 -1.60
CA ASN A 153 -20.91 -17.85 -1.03
C ASN A 153 -20.48 -19.06 -0.17
N LEU A 154 -19.48 -18.85 0.71
CA LEU A 154 -18.94 -19.89 1.58
C LEU A 154 -19.95 -20.41 2.61
N PHE A 155 -21.01 -19.65 2.89
CA PHE A 155 -22.04 -19.96 3.88
C PHE A 155 -23.44 -19.79 3.25
N GLY A 156 -23.76 -20.65 2.30
CA GLY A 156 -25.02 -20.60 1.55
C GLY A 156 -24.96 -19.53 0.46
N ASP A 157 -25.74 -18.46 0.59
CA ASP A 157 -25.76 -17.31 -0.34
C ASP A 157 -24.96 -16.10 0.17
N ASN A 158 -24.07 -16.29 1.14
CA ASN A 158 -23.31 -15.24 1.81
C ASN A 158 -21.91 -15.70 2.18
N GLY A 159 -21.04 -14.74 2.49
CA GLY A 159 -19.67 -15.02 2.94
C GLY A 159 -18.71 -15.19 1.78
N ASP A 160 -18.09 -14.09 1.35
CA ASP A 160 -17.07 -14.05 0.30
C ASP A 160 -15.67 -13.97 0.90
N LEU A 161 -14.74 -14.70 0.32
CA LEU A 161 -13.34 -14.62 0.70
C LEU A 161 -12.61 -13.67 -0.24
N TRP A 162 -11.95 -12.66 0.35
CA TRP A 162 -11.16 -11.68 -0.35
C TRP A 162 -9.71 -11.71 0.12
N VAL A 163 -8.80 -11.41 -0.77
CA VAL A 163 -7.41 -11.08 -0.46
C VAL A 163 -7.17 -9.62 -0.78
N GLY A 164 -6.50 -8.91 0.10
CA GLY A 164 -6.17 -7.50 -0.05
C GLY A 164 -4.69 -7.24 0.16
N TYR A 165 -4.20 -6.18 -0.46
CA TYR A 165 -2.85 -5.70 -0.28
C TYR A 165 -2.83 -4.19 -0.29
N THR A 166 -2.16 -3.60 0.68
CA THR A 166 -1.89 -2.17 0.72
C THR A 166 -0.40 -1.94 0.93
N GLN A 167 0.17 -1.05 0.15
CA GLN A 167 1.53 -0.57 0.32
C GLN A 167 1.51 0.95 0.41
N ARG A 168 2.19 1.50 1.43
CA ARG A 168 2.40 2.93 1.58
C ARG A 168 3.88 3.20 1.69
N SER A 169 4.40 4.06 0.81
CA SER A 169 5.82 4.40 0.74
C SER A 169 6.03 5.89 0.94
N MET A 170 7.05 6.23 1.71
CA MET A 170 7.48 7.59 2.00
C MET A 170 8.88 7.79 1.43
N TRP A 171 9.00 8.66 0.44
CA TRP A 171 10.17 8.82 -0.40
C TRP A 171 10.80 10.21 -0.23
N GLN A 172 12.05 10.25 0.23
CA GLN A 172 12.84 11.46 0.43
C GLN A 172 13.36 12.03 -0.90
N ILE A 173 12.49 12.17 -1.89
CA ILE A 173 12.83 12.60 -3.25
C ILE A 173 13.55 13.96 -3.29
N TYR A 174 13.29 14.81 -2.30
CA TYR A 174 13.88 16.15 -2.18
C TYR A 174 15.23 16.16 -1.47
N THR A 175 15.74 15.01 -0.99
CA THR A 175 16.99 14.91 -0.24
C THR A 175 18.08 14.31 -1.14
N GLN A 176 18.66 15.15 -2.00
CA GLN A 176 19.65 14.75 -2.99
C GLN A 176 20.94 14.22 -2.36
N GLN A 177 21.41 14.82 -1.28
CA GLN A 177 22.65 14.44 -0.58
C GLN A 177 22.60 13.02 0.00
N LEU A 178 21.44 12.43 0.17
CA LEU A 178 21.25 11.05 0.60
C LEU A 178 20.83 10.11 -0.55
N SER A 179 21.05 10.52 -1.82
CA SER A 179 20.63 9.75 -3.00
C SER A 179 19.13 9.44 -3.04
N ARG A 180 18.28 10.29 -2.46
CA ARG A 180 16.81 10.21 -2.47
C ARG A 180 16.27 8.85 -2.01
N PRO A 181 16.55 8.38 -0.78
CA PRO A 181 16.13 7.07 -0.33
C PRO A 181 14.63 7.02 -0.03
N PHE A 182 14.07 5.81 -0.06
CA PHE A 182 12.82 5.54 0.64
C PHE A 182 13.09 5.57 2.15
N ARG A 183 12.42 6.47 2.84
CA ARG A 183 12.53 6.58 4.30
C ARG A 183 11.83 5.41 4.98
N GLU A 184 10.65 5.07 4.48
CA GLU A 184 9.83 3.99 5.01
C GLU A 184 8.93 3.42 3.91
N THR A 185 8.69 2.12 3.95
CA THR A 185 7.62 1.46 3.19
C THR A 185 6.92 0.51 4.13
N ASN A 186 5.59 0.59 4.17
CA ASN A 186 4.75 -0.30 4.95
C ASN A 186 3.96 -1.21 4.01
N TYR A 187 3.94 -2.49 4.32
CA TYR A 187 3.28 -3.55 3.57
C TYR A 187 2.16 -4.13 4.43
N GLU A 188 0.97 -4.26 3.87
CA GLU A 188 -0.22 -4.71 4.60
C GLU A 188 -1.03 -5.72 3.77
N PRO A 189 -0.60 -6.99 3.67
CA PRO A 189 -1.42 -8.08 3.15
C PRO A 189 -2.54 -8.43 4.14
N GLU A 190 -3.71 -8.78 3.60
CA GLU A 190 -4.92 -9.05 4.36
C GLU A 190 -5.76 -10.14 3.69
N VAL A 191 -6.31 -11.06 4.48
CA VAL A 191 -7.29 -12.06 4.04
C VAL A 191 -8.58 -11.79 4.79
N MET A 192 -9.69 -11.63 4.08
CA MET A 192 -10.94 -11.13 4.62
C MET A 192 -12.11 -12.06 4.30
N ALA A 193 -12.85 -12.50 5.31
CA ALA A 193 -14.18 -13.06 5.14
C ALA A 193 -15.20 -11.93 5.24
N VAL A 194 -15.92 -11.69 4.16
CA VAL A 194 -16.83 -10.55 3.98
C VAL A 194 -18.26 -11.06 3.90
N PHE A 195 -19.14 -10.45 4.68
CA PHE A 195 -20.55 -10.82 4.79
C PHE A 195 -21.44 -9.64 4.41
N ARG A 196 -22.38 -9.88 3.57
CA ARG A 196 -23.51 -8.99 3.29
C ARG A 196 -24.41 -8.92 4.52
N THR A 197 -24.73 -7.74 4.96
CA THR A 197 -25.68 -7.50 6.04
C THR A 197 -26.83 -6.61 5.58
N ASN A 198 -27.96 -6.67 6.28
CA ASN A 198 -29.13 -5.86 5.96
C ASN A 198 -29.89 -5.56 7.25
N TYR A 199 -29.32 -4.71 8.09
CA TYR A 199 -29.99 -4.23 9.31
C TYR A 199 -30.06 -2.72 9.35
N ARG A 200 -30.98 -2.19 10.15
CA ARG A 200 -31.15 -0.74 10.34
C ARG A 200 -30.97 -0.39 11.82
N LEU A 201 -30.14 0.61 12.09
CA LEU A 201 -29.86 1.10 13.43
C LEU A 201 -29.80 2.62 13.42
N GLY A 202 -30.72 3.30 14.09
CA GLY A 202 -30.71 4.76 14.23
C GLY A 202 -30.70 5.52 12.89
N GLY A 203 -31.37 4.99 11.87
CA GLY A 203 -31.39 5.57 10.51
C GLY A 203 -30.19 5.20 9.64
N TRP A 204 -29.23 4.44 10.16
CA TRP A 204 -28.13 3.86 9.40
C TRP A 204 -28.50 2.48 8.88
N HIS A 205 -28.06 2.17 7.67
CA HIS A 205 -28.21 0.86 7.05
C HIS A 205 -26.87 0.11 7.12
N GLY A 206 -26.85 -0.98 7.90
CA GLY A 206 -25.69 -1.88 7.95
C GLY A 206 -25.63 -2.77 6.72
N ARG A 207 -24.60 -2.59 5.89
CA ARG A 207 -24.44 -3.28 4.61
C ARG A 207 -23.35 -4.34 4.65
N LEU A 208 -22.31 -4.13 5.44
CA LEU A 208 -21.07 -4.88 5.43
C LEU A 208 -20.71 -5.32 6.85
N ALA A 209 -20.33 -6.58 6.98
CA ALA A 209 -19.54 -7.07 8.11
C ALA A 209 -18.36 -7.88 7.57
N SER A 210 -17.19 -7.79 8.18
CA SER A 210 -16.07 -8.66 7.82
C SER A 210 -15.18 -8.99 9.01
N VAL A 211 -14.47 -10.10 8.89
CA VAL A 211 -13.37 -10.50 9.77
C VAL A 211 -12.16 -10.75 8.91
N SER A 212 -11.01 -10.20 9.29
CA SER A 212 -9.79 -10.39 8.51
C SER A 212 -8.60 -10.74 9.36
N LEU A 213 -7.65 -11.47 8.75
CA LEU A 213 -6.28 -11.63 9.22
C LEU A 213 -5.42 -10.63 8.45
N ASN A 214 -4.72 -9.80 9.18
CA ASN A 214 -3.92 -8.72 8.64
C ASN A 214 -2.50 -8.81 9.19
N HIS A 215 -1.52 -8.84 8.30
CA HIS A 215 -0.11 -8.64 8.61
C HIS A 215 0.29 -7.24 8.19
N HIS A 216 1.02 -6.52 9.04
CA HIS A 216 1.49 -5.19 8.73
C HIS A 216 2.95 -5.06 9.14
N SER A 217 3.85 -4.85 8.18
CA SER A 217 5.29 -4.81 8.40
C SER A 217 5.96 -3.74 7.53
N ASN A 218 7.17 -3.34 7.92
CA ASN A 218 7.99 -2.44 7.10
C ASN A 218 9.09 -3.17 6.30
N GLY A 219 9.20 -4.49 6.41
CA GLY A 219 10.16 -5.31 5.65
C GLY A 219 11.62 -4.99 5.94
N ARG A 220 11.92 -4.31 7.04
CA ARG A 220 13.29 -3.96 7.43
C ARG A 220 13.87 -5.02 8.37
N SER A 221 15.19 -5.10 8.40
CA SER A 221 15.94 -5.86 9.41
C SER A 221 16.07 -5.05 10.71
N LEU A 222 16.47 -5.74 11.78
CA LEU A 222 16.86 -5.10 13.06
C LEU A 222 17.99 -4.08 12.81
N PRO A 223 18.00 -2.96 13.49
CA PRO A 223 17.11 -2.52 14.59
C PRO A 223 15.88 -1.74 14.14
N LEU A 224 15.56 -1.72 12.86
CA LEU A 224 14.49 -0.92 12.27
C LEU A 224 13.25 -1.73 11.92
N SER A 225 13.29 -3.02 12.14
CA SER A 225 12.14 -3.90 11.91
C SER A 225 10.93 -3.44 12.74
N ARG A 226 9.78 -3.35 12.10
CA ARG A 226 8.48 -3.13 12.72
C ARG A 226 7.47 -4.03 12.05
N SER A 227 6.79 -4.83 12.84
CA SER A 227 5.74 -5.72 12.34
C SER A 227 4.72 -6.04 13.42
N TRP A 228 3.53 -6.38 13.03
CA TRP A 228 2.48 -6.93 13.89
C TRP A 228 1.39 -7.62 13.09
N ASN A 229 0.71 -8.54 13.75
CA ASN A 229 -0.40 -9.30 13.21
C ASN A 229 -1.69 -8.94 13.94
N ARG A 230 -2.81 -8.83 13.21
CA ARG A 230 -4.11 -8.42 13.76
C ARG A 230 -5.24 -9.29 13.21
N ILE A 231 -6.24 -9.50 14.04
CA ILE A 231 -7.58 -9.83 13.60
C ILE A 231 -8.38 -8.54 13.60
N ILE A 232 -8.88 -8.15 12.43
CA ILE A 232 -9.66 -6.92 12.26
C ILE A 232 -11.12 -7.33 12.04
N PHE A 233 -12.02 -6.74 12.82
CA PHE A 233 -13.46 -6.82 12.60
C PHE A 233 -13.88 -5.53 11.91
N GLN A 234 -14.81 -5.62 10.96
CA GLN A 234 -15.29 -4.42 10.27
C GLN A 234 -16.80 -4.43 10.18
N ALA A 235 -17.41 -3.28 10.42
CA ALA A 235 -18.80 -2.99 10.12
C ALA A 235 -18.85 -1.78 9.18
N GLY A 236 -19.66 -1.88 8.13
CA GLY A 236 -19.90 -0.80 7.18
C GLY A 236 -21.37 -0.40 7.22
N LEU A 237 -21.61 0.89 7.46
CA LEU A 237 -22.94 1.47 7.58
C LEU A 237 -23.08 2.64 6.61
N GLU A 238 -24.27 2.81 6.04
CA GLU A 238 -24.59 3.88 5.10
C GLU A 238 -25.82 4.66 5.55
N ARG A 239 -25.77 5.96 5.31
CA ARG A 239 -26.91 6.87 5.49
C ARG A 239 -26.80 8.04 4.52
N GLU A 240 -27.67 8.07 3.51
CA GLU A 240 -27.67 9.11 2.49
C GLU A 240 -26.28 9.24 1.80
N ARG A 241 -25.57 10.34 2.06
CA ARG A 241 -24.24 10.64 1.50
C ARG A 241 -23.09 10.23 2.40
N TRP A 242 -23.42 9.64 3.55
CA TRP A 242 -22.44 9.21 4.55
C TRP A 242 -22.22 7.72 4.52
N THR A 243 -20.99 7.33 4.64
CA THR A 243 -20.58 5.95 4.94
C THR A 243 -19.69 5.96 6.18
N LEU A 244 -19.94 5.03 7.08
CA LEU A 244 -19.15 4.83 8.30
C LEU A 244 -18.57 3.43 8.29
N LEU A 245 -17.24 3.33 8.36
CA LEU A 245 -16.52 2.09 8.55
C LEU A 245 -15.99 2.05 9.97
N LEU A 246 -16.36 1.04 10.73
CA LEU A 246 -15.86 0.79 12.08
C LEU A 246 -14.97 -0.44 12.03
N ARG A 247 -13.70 -0.31 12.39
CA ARG A 247 -12.68 -1.35 12.25
C ARG A 247 -11.90 -1.54 13.55
N PRO A 248 -12.50 -2.13 14.62
CA PRO A 248 -11.75 -2.56 15.79
C PRO A 248 -10.85 -3.75 15.45
N TRP A 249 -9.73 -3.86 16.13
CA TRP A 249 -8.83 -5.01 15.96
C TRP A 249 -8.31 -5.54 17.26
N TRP A 250 -8.00 -6.82 17.23
CA TRP A 250 -7.25 -7.51 18.25
C TRP A 250 -5.85 -7.83 17.73
N ARG A 251 -4.83 -7.37 18.45
CA ARG A 251 -3.45 -7.71 18.12
C ARG A 251 -3.18 -9.14 18.53
N ILE A 252 -2.66 -9.94 17.59
CA ILE A 252 -2.19 -11.29 17.88
C ILE A 252 -0.89 -11.17 18.67
N PRO A 253 -0.81 -11.74 19.90
CA PRO A 253 0.42 -11.68 20.70
C PRO A 253 1.59 -12.39 20.02
N GLU A 254 2.76 -11.84 20.18
CA GLU A 254 4.02 -12.42 19.72
C GLU A 254 4.91 -12.70 20.95
N ASN A 255 5.89 -13.60 20.77
CA ASN A 255 6.85 -13.84 21.85
C ASN A 255 7.70 -12.60 22.11
N ALA A 256 8.05 -12.32 23.35
CA ALA A 256 8.78 -11.12 23.72
C ALA A 256 10.12 -10.94 23.00
N LYS A 257 10.74 -12.03 22.53
CA LYS A 257 12.00 -11.98 21.75
C LYS A 257 11.79 -11.59 20.31
N ASP A 258 10.62 -11.91 19.76
CA ASP A 258 10.28 -11.76 18.34
C ASP A 258 9.41 -10.52 18.09
N ASP A 259 8.88 -9.92 19.16
CA ASP A 259 8.00 -8.76 19.10
C ASP A 259 8.79 -7.46 18.86
N ASP A 260 8.77 -7.00 17.63
CA ASP A 260 9.48 -5.79 17.19
C ASP A 260 9.00 -4.51 17.89
N ASN A 261 7.73 -4.47 18.29
CA ASN A 261 7.07 -3.26 18.80
C ASN A 261 5.96 -3.59 19.80
N PRO A 262 6.33 -4.09 20.99
CA PRO A 262 5.38 -4.65 21.98
C PRO A 262 4.31 -3.66 22.45
N ASP A 263 4.56 -2.37 22.37
CA ASP A 263 3.66 -1.31 22.82
C ASP A 263 2.89 -0.61 21.69
N ILE A 264 2.95 -1.09 20.45
CA ILE A 264 2.34 -0.45 19.27
C ILE A 264 0.85 -0.13 19.46
N SER A 265 0.09 -1.00 20.12
CA SER A 265 -1.34 -0.79 20.39
C SER A 265 -1.61 0.40 21.31
N ASN A 266 -0.61 0.87 22.07
CA ASN A 266 -0.74 2.02 22.95
C ASN A 266 -0.63 3.36 22.20
N PHE A 267 -0.14 3.34 20.97
CA PHE A 267 0.07 4.51 20.11
C PHE A 267 -0.76 4.44 18.82
N TYR A 268 -0.58 3.36 18.06
CA TYR A 268 -1.31 3.16 16.80
C TYR A 268 -2.81 2.95 17.02
N GLY A 269 -3.18 2.37 18.17
CA GLY A 269 -4.57 2.18 18.56
C GLY A 269 -5.03 0.72 18.59
N ARG A 270 -6.32 0.55 18.92
CA ARG A 270 -7.05 -0.73 18.95
C ARG A 270 -8.21 -0.79 17.96
N GLY A 271 -8.30 0.21 17.12
CA GLY A 271 -9.31 0.31 16.07
C GLY A 271 -9.25 1.64 15.37
N GLU A 272 -9.92 1.70 14.24
CA GLU A 272 -10.16 2.92 13.49
C GLU A 272 -11.63 3.08 13.14
N ALA A 273 -12.08 4.31 13.07
CA ALA A 273 -13.36 4.70 12.49
C ALA A 273 -13.08 5.61 11.31
N VAL A 274 -13.71 5.33 10.15
CA VAL A 274 -13.62 6.16 8.96
C VAL A 274 -15.01 6.65 8.61
N ALA A 275 -15.23 7.96 8.70
CA ALA A 275 -16.47 8.62 8.28
C ALA A 275 -16.23 9.26 6.90
N ILE A 276 -16.99 8.84 5.91
CA ILE A 276 -16.85 9.27 4.52
C ILE A 276 -18.10 10.05 4.13
N TYR A 277 -17.92 11.24 3.59
CA TYR A 277 -18.98 12.07 3.05
C TYR A 277 -18.75 12.38 1.58
N ARG A 278 -19.77 12.17 0.73
CA ARG A 278 -19.67 12.37 -0.72
C ARG A 278 -20.72 13.33 -1.23
N HIS A 279 -20.29 14.30 -2.02
CA HIS A 279 -21.19 15.23 -2.68
C HIS A 279 -20.53 15.90 -3.89
N GLY A 280 -21.23 15.90 -5.03
CA GLY A 280 -20.80 16.63 -6.24
C GLY A 280 -19.43 16.21 -6.78
N GLY A 281 -19.07 14.90 -6.68
CA GLY A 281 -17.75 14.38 -7.07
C GLY A 281 -16.66 14.54 -6.01
N HIS A 282 -16.90 15.34 -4.97
CA HIS A 282 -16.03 15.48 -3.81
C HIS A 282 -16.21 14.32 -2.84
N GLU A 283 -15.11 13.85 -2.26
CA GLU A 283 -15.10 12.91 -1.15
C GLU A 283 -14.27 13.49 0.00
N TRP A 284 -14.84 13.44 1.20
CA TRP A 284 -14.19 13.77 2.45
C TRP A 284 -14.15 12.50 3.30
N ALA A 285 -12.98 12.16 3.83
CA ALA A 285 -12.83 11.01 4.72
C ALA A 285 -12.13 11.45 6.02
N LEU A 286 -12.80 11.27 7.14
CA LEU A 286 -12.26 11.49 8.48
C LEU A 286 -11.91 10.13 9.08
N THR A 287 -10.64 9.88 9.33
CA THR A 287 -10.13 8.68 9.99
C THR A 287 -9.71 9.01 11.42
N VAL A 288 -10.22 8.25 12.37
CA VAL A 288 -9.85 8.37 13.78
C VAL A 288 -9.35 7.02 14.29
N ARG A 289 -8.18 7.00 14.91
CA ARG A 289 -7.62 5.84 15.65
C ARG A 289 -7.41 6.20 17.09
N HIS A 290 -7.64 5.24 17.99
CA HIS A 290 -7.47 5.48 19.44
C HIS A 290 -6.99 4.24 20.16
N SER A 291 -6.14 4.44 21.18
CA SER A 291 -5.61 3.37 22.02
C SER A 291 -6.64 2.76 22.98
N LEU A 292 -7.82 3.37 23.13
CA LEU A 292 -8.87 3.07 24.11
C LEU A 292 -8.36 3.10 25.56
N ARG A 293 -7.27 3.84 25.81
CA ARG A 293 -6.76 4.18 27.14
C ARG A 293 -7.05 5.64 27.42
N LEU A 294 -7.50 5.94 28.64
CA LEU A 294 -7.77 7.32 29.06
C LEU A 294 -6.50 8.02 29.54
N ASN A 295 -5.56 7.29 30.13
CA ASN A 295 -4.31 7.84 30.66
C ASN A 295 -3.12 6.90 30.37
N PRO A 296 -2.18 7.29 29.49
CA PRO A 296 -2.29 8.41 28.55
C PRO A 296 -3.23 8.09 27.38
N SER A 297 -4.04 9.09 26.98
CA SER A 297 -4.85 9.02 25.78
C SER A 297 -3.97 9.27 24.54
N ARG A 298 -3.94 8.30 23.60
CA ARG A 298 -3.13 8.36 22.39
C ARG A 298 -3.91 7.85 21.20
N GLY A 299 -3.55 8.34 20.03
CA GLY A 299 -4.17 7.96 18.78
C GLY A 299 -3.80 8.94 17.67
N SER A 300 -4.61 8.99 16.63
CA SER A 300 -4.45 9.91 15.52
C SER A 300 -5.77 10.28 14.91
N VAL A 301 -5.77 11.42 14.23
CA VAL A 301 -6.84 11.89 13.36
C VAL A 301 -6.27 12.20 11.99
N GLY A 302 -6.95 11.74 10.94
CA GLY A 302 -6.64 12.04 9.55
C GLY A 302 -7.86 12.61 8.85
N LEU A 303 -7.67 13.60 8.01
CA LEU A 303 -8.70 14.14 7.13
C LEU A 303 -8.18 14.13 5.69
N GLU A 304 -8.89 13.45 4.82
CA GLU A 304 -8.61 13.41 3.38
C GLU A 304 -9.72 14.13 2.63
N HIS A 305 -9.35 14.88 1.60
CA HIS A 305 -10.28 15.49 0.68
C HIS A 305 -9.84 15.23 -0.75
N ALA A 306 -10.70 14.61 -1.53
CA ALA A 306 -10.50 14.38 -2.95
C ALA A 306 -11.58 15.08 -3.77
N PHE A 307 -11.18 15.78 -4.85
CA PHE A 307 -12.10 16.46 -5.75
C PHE A 307 -11.64 16.34 -7.22
N PRO A 308 -12.56 16.27 -8.18
CA PRO A 308 -12.22 15.99 -9.56
C PRO A 308 -11.43 17.14 -10.20
N ILE A 309 -10.32 16.81 -10.88
CA ILE A 309 -9.55 17.72 -11.76
C ILE A 309 -9.61 17.25 -13.22
N SER A 310 -9.94 16.00 -13.44
CA SER A 310 -10.25 15.43 -14.76
C SER A 310 -11.22 14.28 -14.63
N SER A 311 -11.55 13.62 -15.76
CA SER A 311 -12.44 12.44 -15.78
C SER A 311 -11.90 11.25 -14.97
N TYR A 312 -10.58 11.17 -14.79
CA TYR A 312 -9.89 10.02 -14.23
C TYR A 312 -9.05 10.34 -12.99
N LEU A 313 -8.84 11.62 -12.72
CA LEU A 313 -7.91 12.08 -11.70
C LEU A 313 -8.59 13.07 -10.77
N LYS A 314 -8.40 12.87 -9.47
CA LYS A 314 -8.82 13.81 -8.45
C LYS A 314 -7.62 14.47 -7.80
N ALA A 315 -7.70 15.74 -7.46
CA ALA A 315 -6.80 16.34 -6.51
C ALA A 315 -6.98 15.65 -5.16
N HIS A 316 -5.92 15.51 -4.41
CA HIS A 316 -5.93 14.87 -3.10
C HIS A 316 -5.16 15.71 -2.10
N ILE A 317 -5.83 16.04 -1.01
CA ILE A 317 -5.24 16.75 0.14
C ILE A 317 -5.43 15.85 1.34
N ASN A 318 -4.37 15.65 2.13
CA ASN A 318 -4.46 14.94 3.38
C ASN A 318 -3.88 15.76 4.54
N LEU A 319 -4.53 15.67 5.68
CA LEU A 319 -4.07 16.20 6.96
C LEU A 319 -4.00 15.03 7.93
N PHE A 320 -2.94 14.96 8.70
CA PHE A 320 -2.77 13.93 9.72
C PHE A 320 -2.20 14.56 10.99
N HIS A 321 -2.72 14.15 12.15
CA HIS A 321 -2.18 14.53 13.44
C HIS A 321 -2.21 13.35 14.40
N GLY A 322 -1.11 13.09 15.07
CA GLY A 322 -1.04 12.06 16.11
C GLY A 322 0.09 11.07 15.92
N TYR A 323 -0.12 9.84 16.35
CA TYR A 323 0.82 8.73 16.33
C TYR A 323 0.54 7.78 15.18
N GLY A 324 1.57 7.05 14.72
CA GLY A 324 1.39 6.00 13.71
C GLY A 324 1.18 6.56 12.30
N ALA A 325 1.89 7.62 11.92
CA ALA A 325 1.94 8.06 10.52
C ALA A 325 2.56 6.99 9.61
N SER A 326 3.47 6.18 10.13
CA SER A 326 4.03 4.96 9.54
C SER A 326 4.40 3.98 10.64
N LEU A 327 4.86 2.77 10.28
CA LEU A 327 5.28 1.79 11.29
C LEU A 327 6.54 2.23 12.03
N ILE A 328 7.52 2.78 11.34
CA ILE A 328 8.74 3.28 12.00
C ILE A 328 8.45 4.47 12.93
N ASP A 329 7.35 5.19 12.65
CA ASP A 329 6.88 6.36 13.40
C ASP A 329 5.71 6.03 14.34
N TYR A 330 5.48 4.74 14.67
CA TYR A 330 4.26 4.35 15.37
C TYR A 330 4.09 5.06 16.72
N ASN A 331 5.19 5.35 17.42
CA ASN A 331 5.24 6.03 18.72
C ASN A 331 5.72 7.49 18.63
N HIS A 332 5.86 8.03 17.41
CA HIS A 332 6.25 9.42 17.17
C HIS A 332 5.03 10.28 16.83
N ARG A 333 4.80 11.33 17.61
CA ARG A 333 3.69 12.28 17.37
C ARG A 333 4.11 13.34 16.38
N GLN A 334 3.32 13.52 15.33
CA GLN A 334 3.59 14.50 14.30
C GLN A 334 2.29 15.02 13.67
N THR A 335 2.39 16.18 13.00
CA THR A 335 1.36 16.67 12.09
C THR A 335 1.92 16.61 10.66
N ARG A 336 1.12 16.11 9.72
CA ARG A 336 1.47 16.02 8.31
C ARG A 336 0.43 16.70 7.45
N ILE A 337 0.89 17.32 6.37
CA ILE A 337 0.04 17.92 5.33
C ILE A 337 0.56 17.44 3.99
N GLY A 338 -0.28 16.73 3.24
CA GLY A 338 0.05 16.22 1.91
C GLY A 338 -0.84 16.81 0.83
N ILE A 339 -0.25 17.08 -0.32
CA ILE A 339 -0.94 17.57 -1.52
C ILE A 339 -0.50 16.75 -2.72
N GLY A 340 -1.45 16.28 -3.49
CA GLY A 340 -1.17 15.43 -4.64
C GLY A 340 -2.39 15.09 -5.46
N VAL A 341 -2.39 13.91 -6.02
CA VAL A 341 -3.49 13.38 -6.82
C VAL A 341 -3.86 11.97 -6.38
N SER A 342 -5.11 11.59 -6.62
CA SER A 342 -5.58 10.23 -6.38
C SER A 342 -6.33 9.68 -7.59
N LEU A 343 -6.17 8.36 -7.77
CA LEU A 343 -6.89 7.57 -8.77
C LEU A 343 -8.17 6.98 -8.18
N THR A 344 -8.10 6.55 -6.93
CA THR A 344 -9.23 5.95 -6.22
C THR A 344 -9.30 6.51 -4.79
N GLN A 345 -10.50 6.52 -4.23
CA GLN A 345 -10.78 6.94 -2.88
C GLN A 345 -11.30 5.75 -2.07
N TRP A 346 -11.85 6.01 -0.88
CA TRP A 346 -12.44 5.00 -0.03
C TRP A 346 -13.65 4.30 -0.68
N LEU A 347 -14.42 5.05 -1.49
CA LEU A 347 -15.64 4.55 -2.17
C LEU A 347 -15.69 5.03 -3.63
#